data_75f582bf4f8bc9ca6d788b86c3f3020b
#
_entry.id   75f582bf4f8bc9ca6d788b86c3f3020b
#
_cell.length_a   1.000
_cell.length_b   1.000
_cell.length_c   1.000
_cell.angle_alpha   90.00
_cell.angle_beta   90.00
_cell.angle_gamma   90.00
#
_symmetry.space_group_name_H-M   'P 1'
#
loop_
_entity.id
_entity.type
_entity.pdbx_description
1 polymer ?
#
loop_
_entity_poly.entity_id
_entity_poly.type
_entity_poly.pdbx_seq_one_letter_code
_entity_poly.pdbx_strand_id
1 'polypeptide(L)'
;MCQITLITGPLSSGKSEFAELLAKRHKNITYVALSELRPNDENWQKKISLHKSRRPKNWKVIETTDLFEILTKEKGILLIDSIGGFVVSSLEESNYSWESNLYNLLKLLREYNNKIIIVGEQVGWGLVSQYEIGNRYADRMGQVLKQISKISSENWLTINGKALKLDNIFSSDSF
;
A
#
# COMPACT_ATOMS: atom_id res chain seq x y z
N MET A 1 -1.65 5.69 -19.83
CA MET A 1 -2.36 4.78 -18.92
C MET A 1 -1.58 4.65 -17.63
N CYS A 2 -2.24 4.74 -16.50
CA CYS A 2 -1.62 4.48 -15.20
C CYS A 2 -1.00 3.08 -15.17
N GLN A 3 0.23 2.97 -14.68
CA GLN A 3 0.87 1.67 -14.44
C GLN A 3 0.93 1.45 -12.94
N ILE A 4 0.10 0.54 -12.43
CA ILE A 4 0.09 0.19 -11.01
C ILE A 4 0.89 -1.09 -10.84
N THR A 5 1.87 -1.07 -9.94
CA THR A 5 2.58 -2.24 -9.44
C THR A 5 2.16 -2.48 -8.00
N LEU A 6 1.45 -3.55 -7.73
CA LEU A 6 1.05 -3.95 -6.38
C LEU A 6 2.04 -4.96 -5.81
N ILE A 7 2.54 -4.71 -4.60
CA ILE A 7 3.46 -5.60 -3.88
C ILE A 7 2.81 -5.97 -2.56
N THR A 8 2.53 -7.24 -2.37
CA THR A 8 1.90 -7.76 -1.15
C THR A 8 2.79 -8.78 -0.44
N GLY A 9 2.44 -9.11 0.78
CA GLY A 9 3.11 -10.14 1.57
C GLY A 9 2.88 -9.97 3.07
N PRO A 10 3.24 -10.97 3.88
CA PRO A 10 3.09 -10.91 5.33
C PRO A 10 4.05 -9.91 5.98
N LEU A 11 3.91 -9.71 7.29
CA LEU A 11 4.78 -8.84 8.06
C LEU A 11 6.26 -9.26 7.89
N SER A 12 7.15 -8.28 7.77
CA SER A 12 8.60 -8.49 7.64
C SER A 12 9.05 -9.37 6.45
N SER A 13 8.26 -9.44 5.40
CA SER A 13 8.53 -10.27 4.21
C SER A 13 9.51 -9.65 3.20
N GLY A 14 9.91 -8.36 3.38
CA GLY A 14 10.76 -7.64 2.42
C GLY A 14 9.98 -6.78 1.41
N LYS A 15 8.67 -6.53 1.64
CA LYS A 15 7.82 -5.72 0.73
C LYS A 15 8.38 -4.34 0.43
N SER A 16 8.67 -3.59 1.50
CA SER A 16 9.16 -2.21 1.38
C SER A 16 10.52 -2.17 0.70
N GLU A 17 11.42 -3.11 1.03
CA GLU A 17 12.73 -3.24 0.41
C GLU A 17 12.61 -3.49 -1.10
N PHE A 18 11.73 -4.41 -1.49
CA PHE A 18 11.49 -4.71 -2.90
C PHE A 18 10.83 -3.54 -3.63
N ALA A 19 9.86 -2.86 -3.00
CA ALA A 19 9.23 -1.67 -3.55
C ALA A 19 10.24 -0.52 -3.77
N GLU A 20 11.11 -0.28 -2.79
CA GLU A 20 12.21 0.69 -2.90
C GLU A 20 13.20 0.31 -4.02
N LEU A 21 13.50 -0.99 -4.19
CA LEU A 21 14.36 -1.48 -5.27
C LEU A 21 13.74 -1.19 -6.65
N LEU A 22 12.44 -1.42 -6.82
CA LEU A 22 11.74 -1.08 -8.06
C LEU A 22 11.69 0.42 -8.29
N ALA A 23 11.40 1.20 -7.25
CA ALA A 23 11.32 2.66 -7.33
C ALA A 23 12.66 3.30 -7.71
N LYS A 24 13.80 2.77 -7.22
CA LYS A 24 15.17 3.26 -7.55
C LYS A 24 15.51 3.22 -9.04
N ARG A 25 14.77 2.47 -9.85
CA ARG A 25 14.94 2.43 -11.32
C ARG A 25 14.38 3.67 -12.01
N HIS A 26 13.69 4.53 -11.26
CA HIS A 26 13.03 5.73 -11.78
C HIS A 26 13.60 6.99 -11.14
N LYS A 27 13.43 8.13 -11.84
CA LYS A 27 13.74 9.47 -11.33
C LYS A 27 12.48 10.10 -10.74
N ASN A 28 12.67 11.08 -9.83
CA ASN A 28 11.58 11.90 -9.28
C ASN A 28 10.46 11.09 -8.58
N ILE A 29 10.88 10.27 -7.62
CA ILE A 29 9.97 9.49 -6.78
C ILE A 29 9.41 10.37 -5.66
N THR A 30 8.08 10.32 -5.47
CA THR A 30 7.43 10.76 -4.25
C THR A 30 7.10 9.51 -3.40
N TYR A 31 7.79 9.38 -2.28
CA TYR A 31 7.47 8.36 -1.28
C TYR A 31 6.36 8.88 -0.37
N VAL A 32 5.28 8.12 -0.28
CA VAL A 32 4.09 8.45 0.51
C VAL A 32 3.99 7.47 1.67
N ALA A 33 4.20 7.98 2.89
CA ALA A 33 3.97 7.24 4.12
C ALA A 33 2.55 7.55 4.62
N LEU A 34 1.65 6.57 4.50
CA LEU A 34 0.27 6.69 5.00
C LEU A 34 0.21 6.24 6.46
N SER A 35 0.57 7.11 7.36
CA SER A 35 0.52 6.81 8.79
C SER A 35 0.34 8.08 9.61
N GLU A 36 -0.37 7.96 10.73
CA GLU A 36 -0.32 8.98 11.77
C GLU A 36 1.05 9.01 12.42
N LEU A 37 1.49 10.21 12.76
CA LEU A 37 2.72 10.40 13.53
C LEU A 37 2.53 9.82 14.94
N ARG A 38 3.42 8.89 15.34
CA ARG A 38 3.44 8.30 16.68
C ARG A 38 4.74 8.70 17.39
N PRO A 39 4.85 9.97 17.87
CA PRO A 39 6.11 10.47 18.42
C PRO A 39 6.58 9.74 19.69
N ASN A 40 5.65 9.13 20.43
CA ASN A 40 5.93 8.45 21.69
C ASN A 40 6.11 6.91 21.56
N ASP A 41 6.09 6.36 20.32
CA ASP A 41 6.33 4.94 20.06
C ASP A 41 7.76 4.72 19.56
N GLU A 42 8.67 4.35 20.49
CA GLU A 42 10.08 4.12 20.17
C GLU A 42 10.31 3.03 19.13
N ASN A 43 9.50 1.96 19.14
CA ASN A 43 9.62 0.88 18.18
C ASN A 43 9.21 1.34 16.79
N TRP A 44 8.18 2.16 16.72
CA TRP A 44 7.73 2.79 15.48
C TRP A 44 8.78 3.78 14.95
N GLN A 45 9.37 4.61 15.83
CA GLN A 45 10.45 5.54 15.47
C GLN A 45 11.69 4.81 14.93
N LYS A 46 12.08 3.68 15.54
CA LYS A 46 13.19 2.84 15.05
C LYS A 46 12.91 2.29 13.65
N LYS A 47 11.70 1.80 13.40
CA LYS A 47 11.29 1.33 12.05
C LYS A 47 11.34 2.46 11.02
N ILE A 48 10.79 3.63 11.34
CA ILE A 48 10.84 4.80 10.44
C ILE A 48 12.29 5.22 10.17
N SER A 49 13.15 5.26 11.19
CA SER A 49 14.56 5.61 11.01
C SER A 49 15.27 4.64 10.06
N LEU A 50 15.01 3.35 10.20
CA LEU A 50 15.55 2.33 9.29
C LEU A 50 15.02 2.53 7.85
N HIS A 51 13.74 2.81 7.68
CA HIS A 51 13.17 3.11 6.36
C HIS A 51 13.78 4.40 5.77
N LYS A 52 13.94 5.45 6.60
CA LYS A 52 14.56 6.71 6.16
C LYS A 52 16.02 6.53 5.73
N SER A 53 16.80 5.68 6.41
CA SER A 53 18.21 5.46 6.08
C SER A 53 18.45 4.72 4.75
N ARG A 54 17.51 3.92 4.27
CA ARG A 54 17.60 3.16 3.02
C ARG A 54 17.22 3.96 1.78
N ARG A 55 16.48 5.05 1.96
CA ARG A 55 15.93 5.84 0.87
C ARG A 55 16.98 6.79 0.29
N PRO A 56 17.03 6.96 -1.03
CA PRO A 56 17.84 8.00 -1.64
C PRO A 56 17.43 9.39 -1.13
N LYS A 57 18.39 10.25 -0.84
CA LYS A 57 18.15 11.61 -0.31
C LYS A 57 17.39 12.53 -1.27
N ASN A 58 17.36 12.21 -2.56
CA ASN A 58 16.67 12.96 -3.60
C ASN A 58 15.20 12.57 -3.78
N TRP A 59 14.66 11.63 -3.00
CA TRP A 59 13.24 11.33 -3.02
C TRP A 59 12.45 12.38 -2.22
N LYS A 60 11.35 12.83 -2.80
CA LYS A 60 10.37 13.61 -2.05
C LYS A 60 9.65 12.66 -1.08
N VAL A 61 9.54 13.03 0.19
CA VAL A 61 8.83 12.24 1.22
C VAL A 61 7.63 13.05 1.70
N ILE A 62 6.46 12.42 1.69
CA ILE A 62 5.22 12.98 2.22
C ILE A 62 4.68 12.02 3.26
N GLU A 63 4.47 12.50 4.48
CA GLU A 63 3.81 11.79 5.58
C GLU A 63 2.39 12.37 5.69
N THR A 64 1.37 11.55 5.46
CA THR A 64 -0.04 11.99 5.45
C THR A 64 -0.98 10.83 5.76
N THR A 65 -2.21 11.15 6.14
CA THR A 65 -3.33 10.20 6.22
C THR A 65 -4.30 10.34 5.06
N ASP A 66 -4.17 11.41 4.27
CA ASP A 66 -5.06 11.71 3.14
C ASP A 66 -4.46 11.27 1.79
N LEU A 67 -4.78 10.05 1.39
CA LEU A 67 -4.36 9.50 0.11
C LEU A 67 -5.08 10.15 -1.09
N PHE A 68 -6.30 10.65 -0.91
CA PHE A 68 -7.06 11.30 -1.98
C PHE A 68 -6.40 12.62 -2.39
N GLU A 69 -5.93 13.38 -1.40
CA GLU A 69 -5.18 14.59 -1.66
C GLU A 69 -3.92 14.30 -2.49
N ILE A 70 -3.16 13.26 -2.11
CA ILE A 70 -1.94 12.85 -2.84
C ILE A 70 -2.26 12.50 -4.29
N LEU A 71 -3.25 11.63 -4.51
CA LEU A 71 -3.61 11.18 -5.87
C LEU A 71 -4.12 12.31 -6.77
N THR A 72 -4.65 13.39 -6.18
CA THR A 72 -5.13 14.56 -6.94
C THR A 72 -4.06 15.60 -7.20
N LYS A 73 -3.15 15.83 -6.25
CA LYS A 73 -2.17 16.93 -6.33
C LYS A 73 -0.81 16.51 -6.89
N GLU A 74 -0.34 15.31 -6.57
CA GLU A 74 0.96 14.83 -7.03
C GLU A 74 0.88 14.34 -8.49
N LYS A 75 1.98 14.56 -9.25
CA LYS A 75 2.03 14.21 -10.67
C LYS A 75 3.20 13.27 -11.02
N GLY A 76 4.11 13.04 -10.09
CA GLY A 76 5.28 12.18 -10.27
C GLY A 76 4.97 10.69 -10.11
N ILE A 77 6.02 9.88 -10.07
CA ILE A 77 5.90 8.47 -9.72
C ILE A 77 5.70 8.36 -8.21
N LEU A 78 4.68 7.62 -7.79
CA LEU A 78 4.39 7.42 -6.37
C LEU A 78 4.88 6.05 -5.89
N LEU A 79 5.43 6.02 -4.69
CA LEU A 79 5.62 4.82 -3.89
C LEU A 79 4.82 4.98 -2.60
N ILE A 80 3.70 4.26 -2.50
CA ILE A 80 2.80 4.28 -1.33
C ILE A 80 3.18 3.11 -0.42
N ASP A 81 3.71 3.41 0.77
CA ASP A 81 4.14 2.41 1.76
C ASP A 81 3.59 2.77 3.16
N SER A 82 2.43 2.24 3.52
CA SER A 82 1.64 1.22 2.86
C SER A 82 0.18 1.66 2.72
N ILE A 83 -0.57 0.96 1.88
CA ILE A 83 -2.03 1.19 1.70
C ILE A 83 -2.82 0.89 2.98
N GLY A 84 -2.23 0.17 3.94
CA GLY A 84 -2.85 -0.09 5.24
C GLY A 84 -3.23 1.18 5.99
N GLY A 85 -2.50 2.28 5.81
CA GLY A 85 -2.86 3.58 6.38
C GLY A 85 -4.22 4.10 5.90
N PHE A 86 -4.55 3.90 4.62
CA PHE A 86 -5.89 4.20 4.08
C PHE A 86 -6.99 3.37 4.75
N VAL A 87 -6.74 2.09 5.02
CA VAL A 87 -7.70 1.23 5.73
C VAL A 87 -7.88 1.68 7.17
N VAL A 88 -6.79 2.04 7.85
CA VAL A 88 -6.83 2.53 9.24
C VAL A 88 -7.62 3.83 9.34
N SER A 89 -7.43 4.79 8.46
CA SER A 89 -8.15 6.07 8.49
C SER A 89 -9.67 5.92 8.31
N SER A 90 -10.10 4.84 7.65
CA SER A 90 -11.52 4.55 7.42
C SER A 90 -12.09 3.48 8.36
N LEU A 91 -11.33 3.01 9.35
CA LEU A 91 -11.66 1.78 10.09
C LEU A 91 -12.95 1.86 10.92
N GLU A 92 -13.26 3.03 11.45
CA GLU A 92 -14.48 3.28 12.25
C GLU A 92 -15.69 3.67 11.41
N GLU A 93 -15.52 3.85 10.10
CA GLU A 93 -16.60 4.22 9.21
C GLU A 93 -17.60 3.08 8.99
N SER A 94 -18.84 3.43 8.62
CA SER A 94 -19.85 2.49 8.19
C SER A 94 -19.41 1.71 6.94
N ASN A 95 -20.02 0.55 6.68
CA ASN A 95 -19.73 -0.22 5.47
C ASN A 95 -20.07 0.59 4.20
N TYR A 96 -21.15 1.37 4.24
CA TYR A 96 -21.52 2.23 3.10
C TYR A 96 -20.45 3.29 2.81
N SER A 97 -19.94 3.98 3.84
CA SER A 97 -18.85 4.96 3.67
C SER A 97 -17.57 4.30 3.20
N TRP A 98 -17.24 3.12 3.74
CA TRP A 98 -16.09 2.33 3.30
C TRP A 98 -16.16 1.96 1.82
N GLU A 99 -17.30 1.44 1.35
CA GLU A 99 -17.50 1.08 -0.07
C GLU A 99 -17.38 2.30 -0.99
N SER A 100 -17.94 3.45 -0.57
CA SER A 100 -17.80 4.71 -1.30
C SER A 100 -16.35 5.16 -1.38
N ASN A 101 -15.60 5.11 -0.26
CA ASN A 101 -14.20 5.48 -0.21
C ASN A 101 -13.33 4.53 -1.06
N LEU A 102 -13.61 3.24 -1.02
CA LEU A 102 -12.91 2.26 -1.85
C LEU A 102 -13.16 2.52 -3.35
N TYR A 103 -14.42 2.80 -3.74
CA TYR A 103 -14.76 3.15 -5.12
C TYR A 103 -14.00 4.41 -5.58
N ASN A 104 -13.99 5.45 -4.76
CA ASN A 104 -13.29 6.71 -5.06
C ASN A 104 -11.77 6.50 -5.17
N LEU A 105 -11.18 5.69 -4.28
CA LEU A 105 -9.77 5.31 -4.38
C LEU A 105 -9.45 4.64 -5.71
N LEU A 106 -10.23 3.63 -6.09
CA LEU A 106 -10.01 2.90 -7.35
C LEU A 106 -10.18 3.79 -8.58
N LYS A 107 -11.11 4.73 -8.54
CA LYS A 107 -11.31 5.73 -9.59
C LYS A 107 -10.06 6.60 -9.72
N LEU A 108 -9.57 7.21 -8.64
CA LEU A 108 -8.38 8.06 -8.65
C LEU A 108 -7.12 7.31 -9.07
N LEU A 109 -6.96 6.05 -8.63
CA LEU A 109 -5.84 5.21 -9.06
C LEU A 109 -5.85 4.94 -10.57
N ARG A 110 -7.01 4.73 -11.19
CA ARG A 110 -7.13 4.57 -12.65
C ARG A 110 -6.87 5.85 -13.42
N GLU A 111 -7.28 6.98 -12.87
CA GLU A 111 -7.16 8.32 -13.49
C GLU A 111 -5.76 8.92 -13.31
N TYR A 112 -4.94 8.35 -12.42
CA TYR A 112 -3.57 8.85 -12.21
C TYR A 112 -2.70 8.67 -13.45
N ASN A 113 -2.03 9.74 -13.88
CA ASN A 113 -1.37 9.78 -15.18
C ASN A 113 0.08 9.28 -15.19
N ASN A 114 0.54 8.65 -14.10
CA ASN A 114 1.92 8.18 -13.99
C ASN A 114 1.96 6.79 -13.30
N LYS A 115 3.16 6.30 -13.01
CA LYS A 115 3.36 5.01 -12.32
C LYS A 115 3.09 5.14 -10.82
N ILE A 116 2.43 4.13 -10.27
CA ILE A 116 2.23 3.98 -8.82
C ILE A 116 2.76 2.60 -8.41
N ILE A 117 3.60 2.58 -7.38
CA ILE A 117 4.02 1.36 -6.68
C ILE A 117 3.28 1.36 -5.34
N ILE A 118 2.51 0.32 -5.07
CA ILE A 118 1.70 0.20 -3.85
C ILE A 118 2.18 -0.99 -3.04
N VAL A 119 2.49 -0.77 -1.77
CA VAL A 119 2.79 -1.82 -0.80
C VAL A 119 1.55 -2.10 0.04
N GLY A 120 1.20 -3.37 0.21
CA GLY A 120 0.08 -3.79 1.03
C GLY A 120 0.38 -5.04 1.88
N GLU A 121 -0.07 -5.02 3.13
CA GLU A 121 0.15 -6.10 4.07
C GLU A 121 -0.89 -7.22 3.89
N GLN A 122 -0.44 -8.46 3.82
CA GLN A 122 -1.29 -9.65 3.92
C GLN A 122 -1.50 -10.00 5.40
N VAL A 123 -2.51 -9.39 6.02
CA VAL A 123 -2.77 -9.55 7.46
C VAL A 123 -3.60 -10.78 7.80
N GLY A 124 -4.36 -11.33 6.85
CA GLY A 124 -5.25 -12.48 7.04
C GLY A 124 -4.54 -13.85 7.05
N TRP A 125 -3.20 -13.91 6.92
CA TRP A 125 -2.44 -15.17 6.91
C TRP A 125 -2.05 -15.68 8.30
N GLY A 126 -2.37 -14.95 9.34
CA GLY A 126 -2.07 -15.27 10.72
C GLY A 126 -3.29 -15.67 11.52
N LEU A 127 -3.17 -15.52 12.84
CA LEU A 127 -4.26 -15.79 13.77
C LEU A 127 -5.39 -14.77 13.59
N VAL A 128 -6.63 -15.22 13.71
CA VAL A 128 -7.81 -14.35 13.77
C VAL A 128 -7.73 -13.50 15.04
N SER A 129 -7.96 -12.21 14.90
CA SER A 129 -7.95 -11.30 16.04
C SER A 129 -9.12 -11.61 16.98
N GLN A 130 -8.85 -11.58 18.29
CA GLN A 130 -9.94 -11.63 19.30
C GLN A 130 -10.75 -10.32 19.35
N TYR A 131 -10.27 -9.27 18.73
CA TYR A 131 -10.94 -7.96 18.67
C TYR A 131 -11.63 -7.76 17.34
N GLU A 132 -12.88 -7.31 17.37
CA GLU A 132 -13.69 -7.05 16.17
C GLU A 132 -12.99 -6.07 15.22
N ILE A 133 -12.37 -5.00 15.75
CA ILE A 133 -11.65 -4.00 14.96
C ILE A 133 -10.49 -4.61 14.17
N GLY A 134 -9.78 -5.59 14.74
CA GLY A 134 -8.69 -6.30 14.05
C GLY A 134 -9.20 -7.15 12.89
N ASN A 135 -10.34 -7.81 13.07
CA ASN A 135 -10.99 -8.60 12.01
C ASN A 135 -11.51 -7.68 10.90
N ARG A 136 -12.14 -6.55 11.26
CA ARG A 136 -12.57 -5.53 10.30
C ARG A 136 -11.40 -4.96 9.48
N TYR A 137 -10.27 -4.73 10.13
CA TYR A 137 -9.06 -4.31 9.42
C TYR A 137 -8.59 -5.38 8.43
N ALA A 138 -8.53 -6.66 8.83
CA ALA A 138 -8.13 -7.75 7.96
C ALA A 138 -9.07 -7.90 6.76
N ASP A 139 -10.38 -7.82 6.97
CA ASP A 139 -11.39 -7.90 5.91
C ASP A 139 -11.27 -6.75 4.91
N ARG A 140 -11.14 -5.50 5.39
CA ARG A 140 -10.98 -4.32 4.54
C ARG A 140 -9.64 -4.34 3.80
N MET A 141 -8.56 -4.80 4.42
CA MET A 141 -7.30 -5.03 3.73
C MET A 141 -7.43 -6.05 2.60
N GLY A 142 -8.10 -7.19 2.85
CA GLY A 142 -8.38 -8.17 1.81
C GLY A 142 -9.16 -7.58 0.64
N GLN A 143 -10.21 -6.79 0.94
CA GLN A 143 -11.03 -6.12 -0.08
C GLN A 143 -10.21 -5.14 -0.92
N VAL A 144 -9.46 -4.22 -0.28
CA VAL A 144 -8.68 -3.21 -1.00
C VAL A 144 -7.59 -3.84 -1.87
N LEU A 145 -6.87 -4.85 -1.34
CA LEU A 145 -5.81 -5.52 -2.09
C LEU A 145 -6.37 -6.28 -3.30
N LYS A 146 -7.50 -6.99 -3.12
CA LYS A 146 -8.18 -7.70 -4.22
C LYS A 146 -8.61 -6.73 -5.33
N GLN A 147 -9.17 -5.57 -4.97
CA GLN A 147 -9.62 -4.59 -5.95
C GLN A 147 -8.47 -3.86 -6.65
N ILE A 148 -7.41 -3.49 -5.91
CA ILE A 148 -6.21 -2.90 -6.52
C ILE A 148 -5.52 -3.91 -7.45
N SER A 149 -5.43 -5.18 -7.06
CA SER A 149 -4.85 -6.25 -7.90
C SER A 149 -5.51 -6.34 -9.28
N LYS A 150 -6.85 -6.20 -9.35
CA LYS A 150 -7.61 -6.23 -10.62
C LYS A 150 -7.26 -5.09 -11.59
N ILE A 151 -6.81 -3.95 -11.08
CA ILE A 151 -6.45 -2.79 -11.88
C ILE A 151 -4.93 -2.61 -12.03
N SER A 152 -4.14 -3.47 -11.39
CA SER A 152 -2.69 -3.43 -11.44
C SER A 152 -2.16 -4.07 -12.72
N SER A 153 -1.14 -3.44 -13.31
CA SER A 153 -0.39 -4.00 -14.43
C SER A 153 0.59 -5.09 -14.00
N GLU A 154 1.02 -5.07 -12.74
CA GLU A 154 1.90 -6.07 -12.15
C GLU A 154 1.53 -6.33 -10.70
N ASN A 155 1.48 -7.62 -10.34
CA ASN A 155 1.22 -8.07 -8.98
C ASN A 155 2.40 -8.92 -8.49
N TRP A 156 2.88 -8.62 -7.28
CA TRP A 156 4.01 -9.29 -6.66
C TRP A 156 3.67 -9.76 -5.26
N LEU A 157 4.12 -10.96 -4.92
CA LEU A 157 4.08 -11.52 -3.58
C LEU A 157 5.49 -11.62 -3.03
N THR A 158 5.74 -11.05 -1.84
CA THR A 158 7.03 -11.17 -1.16
C THR A 158 6.92 -12.12 0.03
N ILE A 159 7.84 -13.07 0.10
CA ILE A 159 7.94 -14.05 1.20
C ILE A 159 9.43 -14.27 1.48
N ASN A 160 9.84 -14.18 2.76
CA ASN A 160 11.21 -14.47 3.21
C ASN A 160 12.28 -13.71 2.40
N GLY A 161 12.04 -12.44 2.10
CA GLY A 161 12.96 -11.60 1.34
C GLY A 161 13.02 -11.90 -0.16
N LYS A 162 12.15 -12.76 -0.68
CA LYS A 162 12.05 -13.07 -2.11
C LYS A 162 10.76 -12.52 -2.68
N ALA A 163 10.77 -12.10 -3.94
CA ALA A 163 9.60 -11.60 -4.65
C ALA A 163 9.21 -12.55 -5.80
N LEU A 164 7.94 -12.94 -5.81
CA LEU A 164 7.32 -13.76 -6.85
C LEU A 164 6.35 -12.90 -7.64
N LYS A 165 6.48 -12.84 -8.96
CA LYS A 165 5.51 -12.20 -9.83
C LYS A 165 4.30 -13.09 -10.03
N LEU A 166 3.10 -12.55 -9.79
CA LEU A 166 1.83 -13.26 -9.86
C LEU A 166 1.18 -13.15 -11.26
N ASP A 167 1.98 -13.18 -12.30
CA ASP A 167 1.49 -13.16 -13.67
C ASP A 167 1.08 -14.59 -14.09
N ASN A 168 0.07 -14.69 -14.95
CA ASN A 168 -0.46 -15.96 -15.48
C ASN A 168 -1.05 -16.92 -14.42
N ILE A 169 -1.49 -16.38 -13.29
CA ILE A 169 -2.24 -17.13 -12.28
C ILE A 169 -3.73 -16.87 -12.52
N PHE A 170 -4.57 -17.88 -12.28
CA PHE A 170 -6.02 -17.70 -12.36
C PHE A 170 -6.48 -16.56 -11.47
N SER A 171 -7.22 -15.61 -12.03
CA SER A 171 -7.83 -14.54 -11.25
C SER A 171 -9.12 -15.02 -10.59
N SER A 172 -9.53 -14.36 -9.51
CA SER A 172 -10.81 -14.65 -8.84
C SER A 172 -12.05 -14.41 -9.74
N ASP A 173 -11.89 -13.80 -10.90
CA ASP A 173 -12.94 -13.61 -11.89
C ASP A 173 -13.12 -14.87 -12.77
N SER A 174 -12.27 -15.89 -12.57
CA SER A 174 -12.29 -17.18 -13.23
C SER A 174 -12.98 -18.27 -12.39
N PHE A 175 -13.47 -17.93 -11.18
CA PHE A 175 -14.18 -18.84 -10.28
C PHE A 175 -15.66 -18.50 -10.20
#